data_f46cef2f65bcea9bccf5007a97659c87
#
_entry.id   f46cef2f65bcea9bccf5007a97659c87
#
_cell.length_a   1.000
_cell.length_b   1.000
_cell.length_c   1.000
_cell.angle_alpha   90.00
_cell.angle_beta   90.00
_cell.angle_gamma   90.00
#
_symmetry.space_group_name_H-M   'P 1'
#
loop_
_entity.id
_entity.type
_entity.pdbx_description
1 polymer ?
#
loop_
_entity_poly.entity_id
_entity_poly.type
_entity_poly.pdbx_seq_one_letter_code
_entity_poly.pdbx_strand_id
1 'polypeptide(L)'
;MLKDVLFALWFFLPAGIANVTPILVAPLPGLRRLDAPIDFGLTFRSRRVLGAHKTWRGLVSGVAMATLTLWLQQLAVGQYAWARTLTGSVDYAHLPTVLLGVLFGLGALGGDAIESFFKRQRDVPPGHGWFPFDQLDYIIGASLVTIPFVALSLRQYALLIVLWLVVHLIASYAGWLLHLKERPL
;
A
#
# COMPACT_ATOMS: atom_id res chain seq x y z
N MET A 1 -18.45 8.59 -14.52
CA MET A 1 -17.96 9.15 -13.25
C MET A 1 -18.07 8.16 -12.10
N LEU A 2 -19.24 7.71 -11.64
CA LEU A 2 -19.34 6.75 -10.53
C LEU A 2 -18.61 5.43 -10.82
N LYS A 3 -18.75 4.88 -12.02
CA LYS A 3 -18.04 3.65 -12.45
C LYS A 3 -16.51 3.80 -12.38
N ASP A 4 -15.98 4.96 -12.77
CA ASP A 4 -14.52 5.21 -12.74
C ASP A 4 -14.01 5.30 -11.30
N VAL A 5 -14.81 5.90 -10.39
CA VAL A 5 -14.51 5.95 -8.95
C VAL A 5 -14.49 4.55 -8.36
N LEU A 6 -15.53 3.77 -8.60
CA LEU A 6 -15.63 2.39 -8.11
C LEU A 6 -14.51 1.50 -8.67
N PHE A 7 -14.17 1.67 -9.96
CA PHE A 7 -13.02 1.00 -10.56
C PHE A 7 -11.71 1.37 -9.87
N ALA A 8 -11.42 2.64 -9.65
CA ALA A 8 -10.18 3.08 -9.04
C ALA A 8 -10.04 2.59 -7.59
N LEU A 9 -11.13 2.57 -6.82
CA LEU A 9 -11.15 1.99 -5.48
C LEU A 9 -10.93 0.47 -5.51
N TRP A 10 -11.61 -0.23 -6.41
CA TRP A 10 -11.49 -1.68 -6.57
C TRP A 10 -10.09 -2.07 -7.04
N PHE A 11 -9.62 -1.49 -8.14
CA PHE A 11 -8.34 -1.85 -8.75
C PHE A 11 -7.15 -1.70 -7.79
N PHE A 12 -7.13 -0.63 -7.01
CA PHE A 12 -6.00 -0.31 -6.14
C PHE A 12 -6.15 -0.83 -4.70
N LEU A 13 -7.25 -1.52 -4.39
CA LEU A 13 -7.51 -2.10 -3.06
C LEU A 13 -6.35 -3.00 -2.56
N PRO A 14 -5.71 -3.86 -3.39
CA PRO A 14 -4.56 -4.66 -2.94
C PRO A 14 -3.42 -3.82 -2.35
N ALA A 15 -3.06 -2.70 -2.99
CA ALA A 15 -2.03 -1.79 -2.48
C ALA A 15 -2.46 -1.08 -1.19
N GLY A 16 -3.72 -0.64 -1.11
CA GLY A 16 -4.27 -0.04 0.11
C GLY A 16 -4.25 -0.99 1.30
N ILE A 17 -4.63 -2.25 1.09
CA ILE A 17 -4.56 -3.30 2.12
C ILE A 17 -3.11 -3.59 2.51
N ALA A 18 -2.18 -3.67 1.54
CA ALA A 18 -0.76 -3.84 1.83
C ALA A 18 -0.23 -2.74 2.75
N ASN A 19 -0.59 -1.48 2.47
CA ASN A 19 -0.12 -0.32 3.22
C ASN A 19 -0.60 -0.29 4.68
N VAL A 20 -1.82 -0.72 4.96
CA VAL A 20 -2.36 -0.75 6.33
C VAL A 20 -1.94 -2.00 7.12
N THR A 21 -1.63 -3.09 6.44
CA THR A 21 -1.32 -4.39 7.05
C THR A 21 -0.20 -4.34 8.10
N PRO A 22 0.94 -3.65 7.91
CA PRO A 22 2.00 -3.57 8.93
C PRO A 22 1.51 -3.07 10.29
N ILE A 23 0.58 -2.12 10.30
CA ILE A 23 -0.01 -1.57 11.54
C ILE A 23 -0.89 -2.63 12.22
N LEU A 24 -1.70 -3.34 11.44
CA LEU A 24 -2.63 -4.34 11.97
C LEU A 24 -1.93 -5.58 12.51
N VAL A 25 -0.81 -6.00 11.90
CA VAL A 25 -0.05 -7.18 12.36
C VAL A 25 0.95 -6.86 13.47
N ALA A 26 1.22 -5.58 13.75
CA ALA A 26 2.16 -5.15 14.79
C ALA A 26 1.88 -5.78 16.18
N PRO A 27 0.65 -5.89 16.67
CA PRO A 27 0.38 -6.49 17.98
C PRO A 27 0.41 -8.02 17.98
N LEU A 28 0.47 -8.71 16.82
CA LEU A 28 0.33 -10.17 16.73
C LEU A 28 1.56 -10.92 17.24
N PRO A 29 1.48 -11.68 18.35
CA PRO A 29 2.65 -12.33 18.96
C PRO A 29 3.28 -13.42 18.08
N GLY A 30 2.48 -14.12 17.27
CA GLY A 30 2.95 -15.20 16.39
C GLY A 30 3.93 -14.75 15.31
N LEU A 31 3.93 -13.46 14.96
CA LEU A 31 4.78 -12.89 13.92
C LEU A 31 6.03 -12.18 14.47
N ARG A 32 6.27 -12.21 15.78
CA ARG A 32 7.44 -11.53 16.43
C ARG A 32 8.79 -11.99 15.89
N ARG A 33 8.89 -13.21 15.38
CA ARG A 33 10.14 -13.71 14.77
C ARG A 33 10.56 -12.92 13.52
N LEU A 34 9.63 -12.21 12.89
CA LEU A 34 9.85 -11.38 11.69
C LEU A 34 9.97 -9.89 12.03
N ASP A 35 10.17 -9.52 13.30
CA ASP A 35 10.26 -8.13 13.75
C ASP A 35 11.60 -7.45 13.43
N ALA A 36 12.54 -8.17 12.86
CA ALA A 36 13.80 -7.59 12.43
C ALA A 36 13.55 -6.45 11.43
N PRO A 37 14.21 -5.28 11.61
CA PRO A 37 14.14 -4.20 10.62
C PRO A 37 14.70 -4.67 9.28
N ILE A 38 14.08 -4.24 8.17
CA ILE A 38 14.49 -4.62 6.81
C ILE A 38 15.93 -4.14 6.52
N ASP A 39 16.31 -2.97 7.05
CA ASP A 39 17.64 -2.39 6.89
C ASP A 39 18.69 -2.96 7.88
N PHE A 40 18.33 -3.91 8.74
CA PHE A 40 19.21 -4.51 9.75
C PHE A 40 20.01 -3.48 10.57
N GLY A 41 19.51 -2.26 10.70
CA GLY A 41 20.19 -1.19 11.42
C GLY A 41 21.20 -0.42 10.59
N LEU A 42 21.27 -0.63 9.28
CA LEU A 42 22.22 0.06 8.40
C LEU A 42 22.06 1.58 8.48
N THR A 43 23.19 2.25 8.39
CA THR A 43 23.26 3.72 8.38
C THR A 43 23.89 4.22 7.07
N PHE A 44 23.40 5.34 6.61
CA PHE A 44 23.98 6.11 5.50
C PHE A 44 24.20 7.55 5.98
N ARG A 45 25.44 8.06 5.84
CA ARG A 45 25.85 9.38 6.36
C ARG A 45 25.49 9.57 7.85
N SER A 46 25.78 8.56 8.67
CA SER A 46 25.48 8.51 10.12
C SER A 46 24.01 8.54 10.49
N ARG A 47 23.07 8.36 9.53
CA ARG A 47 21.64 8.29 9.74
C ARG A 47 21.12 6.91 9.38
N ARG A 48 20.08 6.44 10.09
CA ARG A 48 19.41 5.18 9.72
C ARG A 48 18.93 5.22 8.27
N VAL A 49 19.01 4.07 7.57
CA VAL A 49 18.53 3.98 6.18
C VAL A 49 17.01 4.07 6.15
N LEU A 50 16.29 3.19 6.84
CA LEU A 50 14.82 3.16 6.80
C LEU A 50 14.18 3.49 8.15
N GLY A 51 14.76 3.00 9.23
CA GLY A 51 14.19 3.14 10.58
C GLY A 51 13.62 1.82 11.12
N ALA A 52 13.43 1.78 12.46
CA ALA A 52 13.08 0.55 13.16
C ALA A 52 11.71 -0.03 12.83
N HIS A 53 10.79 0.79 12.34
CA HIS A 53 9.40 0.39 12.07
C HIS A 53 9.20 -0.30 10.70
N LYS A 54 10.20 -0.27 9.80
CA LYS A 54 10.17 -1.01 8.55
C LYS A 54 10.71 -2.41 8.77
N THR A 55 9.82 -3.36 9.05
CA THR A 55 10.16 -4.73 9.47
C THR A 55 9.82 -5.76 8.41
N TRP A 56 10.52 -6.89 8.44
CA TRP A 56 10.19 -8.06 7.63
C TRP A 56 8.76 -8.57 7.87
N ARG A 57 8.28 -8.48 9.12
CA ARG A 57 6.89 -8.81 9.45
C ARG A 57 5.91 -7.98 8.60
N GLY A 58 6.08 -6.66 8.60
CA GLY A 58 5.23 -5.76 7.82
C GLY A 58 5.30 -6.05 6.33
N LEU A 59 6.50 -6.23 5.78
CA LEU A 59 6.72 -6.49 4.36
C LEU A 59 6.05 -7.80 3.92
N VAL A 60 6.36 -8.91 4.58
CA VAL A 60 5.84 -10.24 4.21
C VAL A 60 4.32 -10.28 4.35
N SER A 61 3.79 -9.78 5.47
CA SER A 61 2.34 -9.76 5.70
C SER A 61 1.62 -8.84 4.71
N GLY A 62 2.17 -7.68 4.40
CA GLY A 62 1.55 -6.75 3.44
C GLY A 62 1.52 -7.32 2.02
N VAL A 63 2.62 -7.94 1.58
CA VAL A 63 2.67 -8.63 0.27
C VAL A 63 1.68 -9.79 0.23
N ALA A 64 1.62 -10.60 1.28
CA ALA A 64 0.67 -11.72 1.35
C ALA A 64 -0.79 -11.23 1.31
N MET A 65 -1.10 -10.15 2.03
CA MET A 65 -2.45 -9.58 2.06
C MET A 65 -2.84 -8.90 0.73
N ALA A 66 -1.91 -8.23 0.06
CA ALA A 66 -2.14 -7.72 -1.31
C ALA A 66 -2.46 -8.85 -2.28
N THR A 67 -1.68 -9.93 -2.23
CA THR A 67 -1.87 -11.11 -3.10
C THR A 67 -3.21 -11.79 -2.81
N LEU A 68 -3.55 -11.97 -1.54
CA LEU A 68 -4.84 -12.52 -1.13
C LEU A 68 -6.00 -11.64 -1.59
N THR A 69 -5.87 -10.33 -1.45
CA THR A 69 -6.91 -9.37 -1.89
C THR A 69 -7.16 -9.48 -3.38
N LEU A 70 -6.10 -9.49 -4.20
CA LEU A 70 -6.25 -9.62 -5.66
C LEU A 70 -6.84 -10.97 -6.06
N TRP A 71 -6.43 -12.05 -5.38
CA TRP A 71 -7.01 -13.38 -5.59
C TRP A 71 -8.50 -13.42 -5.28
N LEU A 72 -8.92 -12.84 -4.15
CA LEU A 72 -10.35 -12.72 -3.79
C LEU A 72 -11.13 -11.87 -4.80
N GLN A 73 -10.54 -10.79 -5.29
CA GLN A 73 -11.13 -9.97 -6.35
C GLN A 73 -11.34 -10.77 -7.64
N GLN A 74 -10.35 -11.55 -8.04
CA GLN A 74 -10.44 -12.40 -9.23
C GLN A 74 -11.55 -13.45 -9.07
N LEU A 75 -11.64 -14.10 -7.92
CA LEU A 75 -12.73 -15.03 -7.61
C LEU A 75 -14.09 -14.33 -7.66
N ALA A 76 -14.21 -13.14 -7.06
CA ALA A 76 -15.45 -12.39 -7.06
C ALA A 76 -15.88 -12.00 -8.48
N VAL A 77 -14.96 -11.57 -9.32
CA VAL A 77 -15.24 -11.24 -10.73
C VAL A 77 -15.69 -12.49 -11.52
N GLY A 78 -15.11 -13.64 -11.23
CA GLY A 78 -15.53 -14.90 -11.86
C GLY A 78 -16.96 -15.32 -11.49
N GLN A 79 -17.35 -15.09 -10.22
CA GLN A 79 -18.62 -15.60 -9.69
C GLN A 79 -19.76 -14.58 -9.70
N TYR A 80 -19.50 -13.29 -9.48
CA TYR A 80 -20.55 -12.30 -9.22
C TYR A 80 -20.65 -11.22 -10.30
N ALA A 81 -21.87 -10.97 -10.78
CA ALA A 81 -22.13 -9.94 -11.78
C ALA A 81 -21.77 -8.52 -11.29
N TRP A 82 -22.02 -8.21 -10.01
CA TRP A 82 -21.68 -6.92 -9.45
C TRP A 82 -20.16 -6.64 -9.50
N ALA A 83 -19.32 -7.65 -9.22
CA ALA A 83 -17.88 -7.50 -9.23
C ALA A 83 -17.35 -7.21 -10.65
N ARG A 84 -17.96 -7.81 -11.68
CA ARG A 84 -17.64 -7.51 -13.09
C ARG A 84 -17.89 -6.05 -13.46
N THR A 85 -18.84 -5.38 -12.81
CA THR A 85 -19.08 -3.95 -13.07
C THR A 85 -17.98 -3.03 -12.54
N LEU A 86 -17.09 -3.56 -11.66
CA LEU A 86 -16.00 -2.83 -11.03
C LEU A 86 -14.66 -2.96 -11.76
N THR A 87 -14.56 -3.84 -12.76
CA THR A 87 -13.29 -4.17 -13.43
C THR A 87 -12.80 -3.09 -14.40
N GLY A 88 -13.68 -2.18 -14.82
CA GLY A 88 -13.36 -1.18 -15.85
C GLY A 88 -12.93 -1.85 -17.15
N SER A 89 -11.75 -1.47 -17.65
CA SER A 89 -11.12 -2.04 -18.85
C SER A 89 -10.14 -3.18 -18.54
N VAL A 90 -9.98 -3.56 -17.27
CA VAL A 90 -9.02 -4.59 -16.85
C VAL A 90 -9.63 -5.98 -16.93
N ASP A 91 -8.98 -6.87 -17.64
CA ASP A 91 -9.38 -8.29 -17.73
C ASP A 91 -8.85 -9.10 -16.55
N TYR A 92 -9.64 -9.19 -15.50
CA TYR A 92 -9.30 -9.94 -14.29
C TYR A 92 -9.15 -11.44 -14.52
N ALA A 93 -9.76 -12.00 -15.57
CA ALA A 93 -9.67 -13.45 -15.83
C ALA A 93 -8.24 -13.87 -16.23
N HIS A 94 -7.50 -12.99 -16.90
CA HIS A 94 -6.16 -13.26 -17.40
C HIS A 94 -5.04 -12.55 -16.62
N LEU A 95 -5.36 -11.88 -15.51
CA LEU A 95 -4.31 -11.29 -14.67
C LEU A 95 -3.42 -12.34 -14.02
N PRO A 96 -2.09 -12.15 -14.03
CA PRO A 96 -1.17 -13.00 -13.28
C PRO A 96 -1.26 -12.69 -11.78
N THR A 97 -2.27 -13.26 -11.12
CA THR A 97 -2.72 -12.87 -9.77
C THR A 97 -1.60 -12.85 -8.74
N VAL A 98 -0.78 -13.91 -8.68
CA VAL A 98 0.30 -13.98 -7.69
C VAL A 98 1.35 -12.93 -7.98
N LEU A 99 1.81 -12.83 -9.23
CA LEU A 99 2.82 -11.84 -9.63
C LEU A 99 2.32 -10.41 -9.36
N LEU A 100 1.13 -10.09 -9.83
CA LEU A 100 0.58 -8.74 -9.69
C LEU A 100 0.26 -8.39 -8.23
N GLY A 101 -0.23 -9.35 -7.44
CA GLY A 101 -0.45 -9.17 -6.00
C GLY A 101 0.85 -8.91 -5.25
N VAL A 102 1.90 -9.66 -5.56
CA VAL A 102 3.26 -9.43 -5.01
C VAL A 102 3.77 -8.04 -5.41
N LEU A 103 3.59 -7.64 -6.67
CA LEU A 103 4.00 -6.31 -7.16
C LEU A 103 3.22 -5.19 -6.46
N PHE A 104 1.91 -5.31 -6.27
CA PHE A 104 1.14 -4.34 -5.49
C PHE A 104 1.68 -4.19 -4.07
N GLY A 105 1.96 -5.31 -3.39
CA GLY A 105 2.51 -5.30 -2.04
C GLY A 105 3.91 -4.71 -1.98
N LEU A 106 4.83 -5.17 -2.84
CA LEU A 106 6.20 -4.66 -2.90
C LEU A 106 6.25 -3.19 -3.34
N GLY A 107 5.42 -2.79 -4.31
CA GLY A 107 5.34 -1.42 -4.77
C GLY A 107 4.85 -0.47 -3.67
N ALA A 108 3.77 -0.84 -2.98
CA ALA A 108 3.22 -0.04 -1.89
C ALA A 108 4.22 0.10 -0.74
N LEU A 109 4.73 -1.01 -0.22
CA LEU A 109 5.66 -0.99 0.91
C LEU A 109 7.06 -0.51 0.53
N GLY A 110 7.46 -0.69 -0.73
CA GLY A 110 8.70 -0.14 -1.29
C GLY A 110 8.64 1.38 -1.41
N GLY A 111 7.52 1.93 -1.88
CA GLY A 111 7.28 3.38 -1.90
C GLY A 111 7.41 4.00 -0.52
N ASP A 112 6.70 3.42 0.46
CA ASP A 112 6.77 3.79 1.88
C ASP A 112 8.20 3.63 2.47
N ALA A 113 8.96 2.62 2.07
CA ALA A 113 10.35 2.47 2.49
C ALA A 113 11.27 3.54 1.87
N ILE A 114 11.08 3.87 0.60
CA ILE A 114 11.83 4.94 -0.09
C ILE A 114 11.54 6.30 0.58
N GLU A 115 10.28 6.58 0.86
CA GLU A 115 9.88 7.78 1.61
C GLU A 115 10.58 7.83 2.97
N SER A 116 10.55 6.73 3.72
CA SER A 116 11.24 6.61 5.01
C SER A 116 12.74 6.88 4.92
N PHE A 117 13.40 6.43 3.86
CA PHE A 117 14.81 6.78 3.61
C PHE A 117 15.00 8.30 3.54
N PHE A 118 14.22 8.99 2.70
CA PHE A 118 14.34 10.45 2.56
C PHE A 118 14.01 11.19 3.86
N LYS A 119 13.04 10.73 4.65
CA LYS A 119 12.77 11.27 5.99
C LYS A 119 13.99 11.19 6.89
N ARG A 120 14.63 10.01 6.96
CA ARG A 120 15.84 9.82 7.79
C ARG A 120 16.97 10.73 7.31
N GLN A 121 17.16 10.89 6.00
CA GLN A 121 18.22 11.76 5.47
C GLN A 121 17.96 13.26 5.71
N ARG A 122 16.73 13.66 6.02
CA ARG A 122 16.32 15.04 6.32
C ARG A 122 16.05 15.30 7.81
N ASP A 123 16.48 14.40 8.69
CA ASP A 123 16.31 14.48 10.15
C ASP A 123 14.86 14.62 10.61
N VAL A 124 13.88 14.18 9.80
CA VAL A 124 12.49 14.10 10.23
C VAL A 124 12.37 13.00 11.30
N PRO A 125 11.95 13.29 12.53
CA PRO A 125 11.93 12.30 13.60
C PRO A 125 10.96 11.15 13.29
N PRO A 126 11.18 9.94 13.86
CA PRO A 126 10.22 8.85 13.80
C PRO A 126 8.84 9.29 14.32
N GLY A 127 7.77 8.83 13.65
CA GLY A 127 6.39 9.16 14.04
C GLY A 127 5.91 10.56 13.61
N HIS A 128 6.76 11.36 12.95
CA HIS A 128 6.32 12.65 12.40
C HIS A 128 5.86 12.48 10.95
N GLY A 129 4.73 13.09 10.63
CA GLY A 129 4.21 13.15 9.26
C GLY A 129 5.09 14.02 8.34
N TRP A 130 5.10 13.68 7.06
CA TRP A 130 5.78 14.44 6.01
C TRP A 130 4.82 14.64 4.82
N PHE A 131 3.80 15.45 5.06
CA PHE A 131 2.77 15.73 4.07
C PHE A 131 3.35 16.43 2.83
N PRO A 132 2.96 16.08 1.59
CA PRO A 132 2.01 15.01 1.21
C PRO A 132 2.69 13.65 0.92
N PHE A 133 3.98 13.51 1.20
CA PHE A 133 4.79 12.37 0.78
C PHE A 133 4.35 11.06 1.43
N ASP A 134 4.08 11.04 2.74
CA ASP A 134 3.56 9.87 3.49
C ASP A 134 2.22 9.34 2.94
N GLN A 135 1.48 10.16 2.22
CA GLN A 135 0.17 9.79 1.70
C GLN A 135 0.23 9.31 0.24
N LEU A 136 1.29 9.71 -0.47
CA LEU A 136 1.46 9.42 -1.90
C LEU A 136 2.46 8.31 -2.18
N ASP A 137 3.34 8.01 -1.25
CA ASP A 137 4.45 7.07 -1.39
C ASP A 137 4.02 5.69 -1.87
N TYR A 138 3.07 5.04 -1.17
CA TYR A 138 2.56 3.73 -1.53
C TYR A 138 1.72 3.76 -2.81
N ILE A 139 1.01 4.88 -3.07
CA ILE A 139 0.21 5.04 -4.28
C ILE A 139 1.11 5.10 -5.51
N ILE A 140 2.15 5.92 -5.43
CA ILE A 140 3.12 6.07 -6.52
C ILE A 140 3.90 4.76 -6.69
N GLY A 141 4.41 4.19 -5.60
CA GLY A 141 5.20 2.96 -5.64
C GLY A 141 4.44 1.79 -6.26
N ALA A 142 3.20 1.53 -5.81
CA ALA A 142 2.38 0.46 -6.38
C ALA A 142 1.96 0.75 -7.83
N SER A 143 1.63 2.00 -8.17
CA SER A 143 1.28 2.36 -9.54
C SER A 143 2.44 2.11 -10.49
N LEU A 144 3.66 2.54 -10.16
CA LEU A 144 4.83 2.38 -11.02
C LEU A 144 5.15 0.93 -11.35
N VAL A 145 5.09 0.03 -10.36
CA VAL A 145 5.43 -1.38 -10.58
C VAL A 145 4.34 -2.16 -11.31
N THR A 146 3.10 -1.64 -11.35
CA THR A 146 1.98 -2.30 -12.03
C THR A 146 1.75 -1.83 -13.47
N ILE A 147 2.33 -0.68 -13.88
CA ILE A 147 2.23 -0.13 -15.24
C ILE A 147 2.53 -1.17 -16.35
N PRO A 148 3.59 -2.01 -16.26
CA PRO A 148 3.90 -2.96 -17.32
C PRO A 148 2.84 -4.04 -17.52
N PHE A 149 1.97 -4.26 -16.54
CA PHE A 149 0.96 -5.34 -16.55
C PHE A 149 -0.44 -4.84 -16.79
N VAL A 150 -0.72 -3.59 -16.39
CA VAL A 150 -2.04 -2.98 -16.55
C VAL A 150 -1.88 -1.53 -17.00
N ALA A 151 -2.17 -1.30 -18.26
CA ALA A 151 -2.15 0.05 -18.83
C ALA A 151 -3.42 0.81 -18.48
N LEU A 152 -3.33 1.77 -17.59
CA LEU A 152 -4.39 2.73 -17.31
C LEU A 152 -4.16 4.03 -18.07
N SER A 153 -5.25 4.73 -18.41
CA SER A 153 -5.16 6.08 -18.96
C SER A 153 -4.66 7.09 -17.90
N LEU A 154 -4.09 8.19 -18.34
CA LEU A 154 -3.65 9.28 -17.45
C LEU A 154 -4.79 9.76 -16.54
N ARG A 155 -6.03 9.84 -17.10
CA ARG A 155 -7.23 10.19 -16.32
C ARG A 155 -7.51 9.19 -15.19
N GLN A 156 -7.35 7.88 -15.46
CA GLN A 156 -7.56 6.84 -14.44
C GLN A 156 -6.48 6.91 -13.35
N TYR A 157 -5.21 7.15 -13.71
CA TYR A 157 -4.15 7.37 -12.71
C TYR A 157 -4.41 8.62 -11.87
N ALA A 158 -4.80 9.74 -12.48
CA ALA A 158 -5.12 10.95 -11.73
C ALA A 158 -6.27 10.73 -10.74
N LEU A 159 -7.33 10.07 -11.18
CA LEU A 159 -8.46 9.72 -10.34
C LEU A 159 -8.07 8.77 -9.20
N LEU A 160 -7.27 7.75 -9.50
CA LEU A 160 -6.74 6.80 -8.53
C LEU A 160 -5.94 7.52 -7.43
N ILE A 161 -4.99 8.38 -7.83
CA ILE A 161 -4.15 9.15 -6.89
C ILE A 161 -5.02 10.00 -5.97
N VAL A 162 -5.97 10.77 -6.53
CA VAL A 162 -6.85 11.65 -5.74
C VAL A 162 -7.72 10.84 -4.77
N LEU A 163 -8.35 9.77 -5.26
CA LEU A 163 -9.24 8.94 -4.42
C LEU A 163 -8.48 8.26 -3.29
N TRP A 164 -7.34 7.65 -3.59
CA TRP A 164 -6.58 6.92 -2.57
C TRP A 164 -5.86 7.87 -1.61
N LEU A 165 -5.52 9.09 -2.03
CA LEU A 165 -5.11 10.15 -1.12
C LEU A 165 -6.23 10.48 -0.11
N VAL A 166 -7.46 10.67 -0.58
CA VAL A 166 -8.62 10.93 0.29
C VAL A 166 -8.87 9.74 1.22
N VAL A 167 -8.86 8.52 0.69
CA VAL A 167 -9.01 7.29 1.50
C VAL A 167 -7.93 7.22 2.59
N HIS A 168 -6.67 7.52 2.23
CA HIS A 168 -5.56 7.53 3.19
C HIS A 168 -5.78 8.56 4.31
N LEU A 169 -6.19 9.79 3.97
CA LEU A 169 -6.47 10.83 4.96
C LEU A 169 -7.60 10.41 5.92
N ILE A 170 -8.69 9.85 5.37
CA ILE A 170 -9.81 9.33 6.16
C ILE A 170 -9.35 8.18 7.07
N ALA A 171 -8.59 7.22 6.53
CA ALA A 171 -8.08 6.08 7.31
C ALA A 171 -7.10 6.53 8.40
N SER A 172 -6.24 7.51 8.12
CA SER A 172 -5.32 8.08 9.11
C SER A 172 -6.06 8.76 10.24
N TYR A 173 -7.06 9.57 9.92
CA TYR A 173 -7.90 10.24 10.91
C TYR A 173 -8.70 9.24 11.75
N ALA A 174 -9.29 8.22 11.11
CA ALA A 174 -9.99 7.15 11.81
C ALA A 174 -9.03 6.36 12.73
N GLY A 175 -7.82 6.04 12.26
CA GLY A 175 -6.80 5.37 13.07
C GLY A 175 -6.38 6.17 14.30
N TRP A 176 -6.32 7.51 14.18
CA TRP A 176 -6.09 8.39 15.32
C TRP A 176 -7.28 8.38 16.30
N LEU A 177 -8.51 8.49 15.82
CA LEU A 177 -9.71 8.41 16.67
C LEU A 177 -9.81 7.09 17.43
N LEU A 178 -9.36 5.99 16.81
CA LEU A 178 -9.34 4.65 17.41
C LEU A 178 -8.09 4.40 18.28
N HIS A 179 -7.25 5.41 18.51
CA HIS A 179 -6.00 5.33 19.29
C HIS A 179 -4.97 4.33 18.72
N LEU A 180 -5.07 4.01 17.42
CA LEU A 180 -4.10 3.19 16.70
C LEU A 180 -2.88 3.99 16.19
N LYS A 181 -3.01 5.32 16.15
CA LYS A 181 -1.98 6.28 15.79
C LYS A 181 -1.90 7.39 16.83
N GLU A 182 -0.70 7.89 17.06
CA GLU A 182 -0.47 9.00 18.00
C GLU A 182 -0.93 10.36 17.44
N ARG A 183 -0.95 10.49 16.11
CA ARG A 183 -1.28 11.74 15.41
C ARG A 183 -2.25 11.47 14.26
N PRO A 184 -3.12 12.45 13.92
CA PRO A 184 -4.10 12.28 12.85
C PRO A 184 -3.47 12.25 11.44
N LEU A 185 -2.32 12.91 11.25
CA LEU A 185 -1.55 13.01 10.00
C LEU A 185 -0.06 12.92 10.31
#